data_360bf10a32b4df98839257cb284dfc4e
#
_entry.id   360bf10a32b4df98839257cb284dfc4e
#
_cell.length_a   1.000
_cell.length_b   1.000
_cell.length_c   1.000
_cell.angle_alpha   90.00
_cell.angle_beta   90.00
_cell.angle_gamma   90.00
#
_symmetry.space_group_name_H-M   'P 1'
#
loop_
_entity.id
_entity.type
_entity.pdbx_description
1 polymer ?
#
loop_
_entity_poly.entity_id
_entity_poly.type
_entity_poly.pdbx_seq_one_letter_code
_entity_poly.pdbx_strand_id
1 'polypeptide(L)'
;EICTTRTENKIFDMVRAVTERNQRRALDLYNDLLTLREPPMRILFLLSKQFRQMCLAKKMAGEGSSQNEIATRLGVPSFVARNILACARAYSVEELEQAEEDFVDAEEAVKTGRLQDVLSVELLIVKYSTERKR
;
A
#
# COMPACT_ATOMS: atom_id res chain seq x y z
N GLU A 1 18.94 4.22 -6.60
CA GLU A 1 18.82 4.11 -8.04
C GLU A 1 17.64 4.91 -8.55
N ILE A 2 17.84 5.56 -9.68
CA ILE A 2 16.82 6.44 -10.23
C ILE A 2 15.55 5.66 -10.59
N CYS A 3 15.70 4.50 -11.22
CA CYS A 3 14.55 3.70 -11.62
C CYS A 3 13.77 3.21 -10.40
N THR A 4 14.48 2.76 -9.36
CA THR A 4 13.84 2.29 -8.14
C THR A 4 13.08 3.42 -7.49
N THR A 5 13.69 4.60 -7.41
CA THR A 5 13.04 5.76 -6.79
C THR A 5 11.76 6.14 -7.55
N ARG A 6 11.81 6.10 -8.88
CA ARG A 6 10.64 6.43 -9.68
C ARG A 6 9.51 5.43 -9.44
N THR A 7 9.85 4.14 -9.40
CA THR A 7 8.84 3.12 -9.13
C THR A 7 8.22 3.31 -7.76
N GLU A 8 9.06 3.59 -6.75
CA GLU A 8 8.57 3.78 -5.41
C GLU A 8 7.65 4.99 -5.31
N ASN A 9 7.98 6.06 -6.04
CA ASN A 9 7.14 7.25 -6.05
C ASN A 9 5.77 6.95 -6.68
N LYS A 10 5.75 6.17 -7.76
CA LYS A 10 4.47 5.80 -8.38
C LYS A 10 3.67 4.89 -7.47
N ILE A 11 4.32 3.99 -6.75
CA ILE A 11 3.65 3.14 -5.78
C ILE A 11 3.03 4.02 -4.68
N PHE A 12 3.78 5.00 -4.20
CA PHE A 12 3.25 5.89 -3.16
C PHE A 12 2.03 6.66 -3.66
N ASP A 13 2.08 7.16 -4.88
CA ASP A 13 0.94 7.86 -5.47
C ASP A 13 -0.25 6.91 -5.61
N MET A 14 0.00 5.66 -5.99
CA MET A 14 -1.06 4.67 -6.12
C MET A 14 -1.70 4.38 -4.77
N VAL A 15 -0.89 4.23 -3.73
CA VAL A 15 -1.43 4.00 -2.38
C VAL A 15 -2.28 5.18 -1.94
N ARG A 16 -1.84 6.40 -2.23
CA ARG A 16 -2.64 7.58 -1.90
C ARG A 16 -4.00 7.53 -2.60
N ALA A 17 -3.99 7.18 -3.89
CA ALA A 17 -5.25 7.08 -4.62
C ALA A 17 -6.16 6.00 -4.02
N VAL A 18 -5.58 4.88 -3.61
CA VAL A 18 -6.33 3.82 -2.96
C VAL A 18 -6.97 4.33 -1.67
N THR A 19 -6.18 5.01 -0.84
CA THR A 19 -6.69 5.50 0.44
C THR A 19 -7.73 6.60 0.27
N GLU A 20 -7.66 7.35 -0.81
CA GLU A 20 -8.63 8.39 -1.11
C GLU A 20 -9.88 7.82 -1.78
N ARG A 21 -9.90 6.52 -1.96
CA ARG A 21 -11.02 5.81 -2.64
C ARG A 21 -11.18 6.26 -4.08
N ASN A 22 -10.12 6.75 -4.69
CA ASN A 22 -10.08 7.12 -6.09
C ASN A 22 -9.61 5.90 -6.88
N GLN A 23 -10.52 4.96 -7.06
CA GLN A 23 -10.21 3.67 -7.66
C GLN A 23 -9.71 3.81 -9.09
N ARG A 24 -10.33 4.71 -9.84
CA ARG A 24 -9.94 4.90 -11.24
C ARG A 24 -8.48 5.33 -11.34
N ARG A 25 -8.09 6.32 -10.51
CA ARG A 25 -6.70 6.78 -10.55
C ARG A 25 -5.75 5.69 -10.07
N ALA A 26 -6.15 4.94 -9.04
CA ALA A 26 -5.30 3.87 -8.54
C ALA A 26 -5.04 2.83 -9.64
N LEU A 27 -6.08 2.45 -10.37
CA LEU A 27 -5.95 1.48 -11.44
C LEU A 27 -5.17 2.04 -12.61
N ASP A 28 -5.33 3.34 -12.92
CA ASP A 28 -4.55 3.97 -13.97
C ASP A 28 -3.06 3.95 -13.62
N LEU A 29 -2.72 4.24 -12.38
CA LEU A 29 -1.33 4.20 -11.94
C LEU A 29 -0.78 2.77 -11.97
N TYR A 30 -1.60 1.80 -11.63
CA TYR A 30 -1.20 0.40 -11.72
C TYR A 30 -0.91 0.02 -13.17
N ASN A 31 -1.78 0.43 -14.08
CA ASN A 31 -1.56 0.15 -15.50
C ASN A 31 -0.30 0.83 -16.02
N ASP A 32 -0.01 2.04 -15.54
CA ASP A 32 1.23 2.72 -15.90
C ASP A 32 2.45 1.90 -15.49
N LEU A 33 2.41 1.35 -14.28
CA LEU A 33 3.52 0.52 -13.81
C LEU A 33 3.69 -0.72 -14.65
N LEU A 34 2.59 -1.35 -15.05
CA LEU A 34 2.65 -2.52 -15.93
C LEU A 34 3.23 -2.16 -17.29
N THR A 35 2.86 -0.99 -17.82
CA THR A 35 3.39 -0.53 -19.08
C THR A 35 4.90 -0.31 -19.01
N LEU A 36 5.38 0.12 -17.83
CA LEU A 36 6.80 0.29 -17.60
C LEU A 36 7.51 -1.04 -17.33
N ARG A 37 6.77 -2.14 -17.43
CA ARG A 37 7.28 -3.50 -17.27
C ARG A 37 7.73 -3.81 -15.84
N GLU A 38 7.11 -3.16 -14.87
CA GLU A 38 7.34 -3.55 -13.49
C GLU A 38 6.65 -4.88 -13.22
N PRO A 39 7.37 -5.84 -12.64
CA PRO A 39 6.74 -7.13 -12.35
C PRO A 39 5.61 -6.97 -11.35
N PRO A 40 4.44 -7.60 -11.60
CA PRO A 40 3.33 -7.47 -10.65
C PRO A 40 3.69 -7.89 -9.23
N MET A 41 4.54 -8.89 -9.05
CA MET A 41 4.89 -9.33 -7.71
C MET A 41 5.77 -8.31 -6.99
N ARG A 42 6.55 -7.50 -7.72
CA ARG A 42 7.28 -6.41 -7.10
C ARG A 42 6.32 -5.32 -6.67
N ILE A 43 5.32 -5.04 -7.50
CA ILE A 43 4.28 -4.06 -7.13
C ILE A 43 3.57 -4.53 -5.86
N LEU A 44 3.23 -5.81 -5.80
CA LEU A 44 2.58 -6.39 -4.64
C LEU A 44 3.44 -6.22 -3.39
N PHE A 45 4.74 -6.49 -3.52
CA PHE A 45 5.67 -6.36 -2.39
C PHE A 45 5.69 -4.91 -1.88
N LEU A 46 5.77 -3.95 -2.80
CA LEU A 46 5.85 -2.55 -2.39
C LEU A 46 4.54 -2.05 -1.80
N LEU A 47 3.39 -2.51 -2.34
CA LEU A 47 2.10 -2.20 -1.74
C LEU A 47 2.01 -2.76 -0.33
N SER A 48 2.41 -4.01 -0.16
CA SER A 48 2.39 -4.65 1.14
C SER A 48 3.23 -3.88 2.14
N LYS A 49 4.42 -3.45 1.70
CA LYS A 49 5.32 -2.67 2.56
C LYS A 49 4.64 -1.38 3.02
N GLN A 50 3.98 -0.68 2.09
CA GLN A 50 3.31 0.57 2.43
C GLN A 50 2.20 0.34 3.45
N PHE A 51 1.40 -0.69 3.26
CA PHE A 51 0.32 -0.98 4.19
C PHE A 51 0.85 -1.39 5.56
N ARG A 52 1.97 -2.13 5.60
CA ARG A 52 2.58 -2.46 6.89
C ARG A 52 3.06 -1.20 7.61
N GLN A 53 3.65 -0.26 6.88
CA GLN A 53 4.09 0.99 7.48
C GLN A 53 2.90 1.80 8.00
N MET A 54 1.80 1.79 7.27
CA MET A 54 0.58 2.48 7.71
C MET A 54 0.06 1.86 9.00
N CYS A 55 0.06 0.54 9.08
CA CYS A 55 -0.42 -0.15 10.27
C CYS A 55 0.45 0.19 11.48
N LEU A 56 1.76 0.10 11.32
CA LEU A 56 2.68 0.38 12.41
C LEU A 56 2.57 1.82 12.86
N ALA A 57 2.53 2.76 11.91
CA ALA A 57 2.44 4.18 12.23
C ALA A 57 1.16 4.47 12.99
N LYS A 58 0.05 3.88 12.57
CA LYS A 58 -1.22 4.12 13.23
C LYS A 58 -1.22 3.57 14.65
N LYS A 59 -0.65 2.39 14.85
CA LYS A 59 -0.55 1.82 16.21
C LYS A 59 0.32 2.69 17.10
N MET A 60 1.45 3.16 16.59
CA MET A 60 2.33 4.02 17.39
C MET A 60 1.64 5.32 17.75
N ALA A 61 0.94 5.93 16.79
CA ALA A 61 0.22 7.17 17.06
C ALA A 61 -0.84 6.96 18.14
N GLY A 62 -1.50 5.80 18.13
CA GLY A 62 -2.48 5.46 19.15
C GLY A 62 -1.88 5.29 20.52
N GLU A 63 -0.59 4.97 20.58
CA GLU A 63 0.14 4.83 21.85
C GLU A 63 0.77 6.12 22.31
N GLY A 64 0.59 7.21 21.57
CA GLY A 64 1.11 8.50 21.95
C GLY A 64 2.48 8.83 21.40
N SER A 65 3.00 8.02 20.48
CA SER A 65 4.30 8.30 19.86
C SER A 65 4.25 9.58 19.03
N SER A 66 5.34 10.33 19.06
CA SER A 66 5.44 11.55 18.26
C SER A 66 5.72 11.18 16.81
N GLN A 67 5.51 12.18 15.93
CA GLN A 67 5.80 11.99 14.51
C GLN A 67 7.28 11.63 14.30
N ASN A 68 8.18 12.25 15.04
CA ASN A 68 9.60 11.95 14.92
C ASN A 68 9.93 10.53 15.37
N GLU A 69 9.28 10.07 16.43
CA GLU A 69 9.48 8.71 16.89
C GLU A 69 9.00 7.70 15.85
N ILE A 70 7.87 8.00 15.23
CA ILE A 70 7.33 7.13 14.18
C ILE A 70 8.28 7.12 12.99
N ALA A 71 8.77 8.29 12.58
CA ALA A 71 9.69 8.39 11.45
C ALA A 71 10.96 7.57 11.70
N THR A 72 11.49 7.67 12.92
CA THR A 72 12.69 6.92 13.29
C THR A 72 12.43 5.42 13.20
N ARG A 73 11.29 4.97 13.73
CA ARG A 73 10.97 3.55 13.72
C ARG A 73 10.77 3.02 12.30
N LEU A 74 10.14 3.83 11.44
CA LEU A 74 9.90 3.43 10.06
C LEU A 74 11.15 3.57 9.19
N GLY A 75 12.13 4.31 9.66
CA GLY A 75 13.34 4.54 8.88
C GLY A 75 13.12 5.52 7.73
N VAL A 76 12.24 6.50 7.90
CA VAL A 76 11.90 7.45 6.85
C VAL A 76 12.01 8.87 7.41
N PRO A 77 12.11 9.87 6.51
CA PRO A 77 12.07 11.26 6.94
C PRO A 77 10.73 11.61 7.60
N SER A 78 10.74 12.63 8.44
CA SER A 78 9.55 13.00 9.19
C SER A 78 8.36 13.34 8.29
N PHE A 79 8.60 14.02 7.15
CA PHE A 79 7.49 14.37 6.27
C PHE A 79 6.89 13.14 5.60
N VAL A 80 7.71 12.10 5.38
CA VAL A 80 7.19 10.85 4.82
C VAL A 80 6.31 10.15 5.86
N ALA A 81 6.75 10.16 7.12
CA ALA A 81 5.94 9.58 8.19
C ALA A 81 4.59 10.27 8.29
N ARG A 82 4.58 11.60 8.14
CA ARG A 82 3.32 12.34 8.18
C ARG A 82 2.39 11.90 7.05
N ASN A 83 2.95 11.70 5.85
CA ASN A 83 2.15 11.23 4.72
C ASN A 83 1.61 9.83 4.95
N ILE A 84 2.43 8.96 5.54
CA ILE A 84 2.00 7.59 5.85
C ILE A 84 0.85 7.63 6.85
N LEU A 85 0.95 8.46 7.88
CA LEU A 85 -0.12 8.60 8.86
C LEU A 85 -1.40 9.12 8.22
N ALA A 86 -1.26 10.08 7.31
CA ALA A 86 -2.44 10.62 6.62
C ALA A 86 -3.15 9.54 5.82
N CYS A 87 -2.39 8.69 5.14
CA CYS A 87 -2.97 7.57 4.40
C CYS A 87 -3.63 6.57 5.35
N ALA A 88 -3.01 6.34 6.50
CA ALA A 88 -3.52 5.35 7.45
C ALA A 88 -4.87 5.73 8.04
N ARG A 89 -5.24 7.01 7.97
CA ARG A 89 -6.54 7.44 8.49
C ARG A 89 -7.70 6.85 7.72
N ALA A 90 -7.46 6.37 6.50
CA ALA A 90 -8.52 5.79 5.68
C ALA A 90 -9.02 4.46 6.22
N TYR A 91 -8.25 3.81 7.09
CA TYR A 91 -8.55 2.46 7.54
C TYR A 91 -8.41 2.36 9.06
N SER A 92 -9.16 1.42 9.64
CA SER A 92 -8.94 1.06 11.03
C SER A 92 -7.70 0.16 11.15
N VAL A 93 -7.20 0.00 12.38
CA VAL A 93 -6.09 -0.94 12.61
C VAL A 93 -6.49 -2.33 12.16
N GLU A 94 -7.73 -2.74 12.46
CA GLU A 94 -8.21 -4.06 12.06
C GLU A 94 -8.20 -4.23 10.56
N GLU A 95 -8.60 -3.18 9.83
CA GLU A 95 -8.57 -3.24 8.37
C GLU A 95 -7.16 -3.35 7.84
N LEU A 96 -6.22 -2.65 8.47
CA LEU A 96 -4.83 -2.70 8.04
C LEU A 96 -4.22 -4.06 8.34
N GLU A 97 -4.57 -4.67 9.46
CA GLU A 97 -4.12 -6.01 9.78
C GLU A 97 -4.70 -7.02 8.80
N GLN A 98 -5.96 -6.86 8.44
CA GLN A 98 -6.58 -7.72 7.45
C GLN A 98 -5.90 -7.57 6.10
N ALA A 99 -5.49 -6.35 5.76
CA ALA A 99 -4.79 -6.11 4.51
C ALA A 99 -3.47 -6.90 4.45
N GLU A 100 -2.75 -6.95 5.57
CA GLU A 100 -1.52 -7.72 5.61
C GLU A 100 -1.77 -9.20 5.28
N GLU A 101 -2.84 -9.75 5.85
CA GLU A 101 -3.21 -11.13 5.55
C GLU A 101 -3.60 -11.30 4.09
N ASP A 102 -4.36 -10.34 3.57
CA ASP A 102 -4.78 -10.39 2.18
C ASP A 102 -3.58 -10.38 1.23
N PHE A 103 -2.55 -9.59 1.55
CA PHE A 103 -1.36 -9.54 0.71
C PHE A 103 -0.62 -10.88 0.74
N VAL A 104 -0.51 -11.49 1.90
CA VAL A 104 0.13 -12.80 2.02
C VAL A 104 -0.65 -13.84 1.22
N ASP A 105 -1.98 -13.85 1.36
CA ASP A 105 -2.83 -14.79 0.66
C ASP A 105 -2.72 -14.60 -0.85
N ALA A 106 -2.65 -13.35 -1.30
CA ALA A 106 -2.53 -13.07 -2.72
C ALA A 106 -1.21 -13.59 -3.28
N GLU A 107 -0.13 -13.40 -2.55
CA GLU A 107 1.16 -13.89 -2.97
C GLU A 107 1.15 -15.41 -3.08
N GLU A 108 0.58 -16.07 -2.10
CA GLU A 108 0.51 -17.51 -2.10
C GLU A 108 -0.36 -18.03 -3.24
N ALA A 109 -1.48 -17.35 -3.50
CA ALA A 109 -2.36 -17.75 -4.60
C ALA A 109 -1.63 -17.70 -5.94
N VAL A 110 -0.77 -16.71 -6.14
CA VAL A 110 0.02 -16.63 -7.36
C VAL A 110 1.06 -17.75 -7.39
N LYS A 111 1.75 -17.97 -6.30
CA LYS A 111 2.81 -18.99 -6.24
C LYS A 111 2.27 -20.38 -6.46
N THR A 112 1.04 -20.65 -6.05
CA THR A 112 0.44 -21.98 -6.21
C THR A 112 -0.39 -22.11 -7.50
N GLY A 113 -0.39 -21.07 -8.34
CA GLY A 113 -1.07 -21.12 -9.62
C GLY A 113 -2.57 -20.93 -9.57
N ARG A 114 -3.10 -20.55 -8.40
CA ARG A 114 -4.56 -20.35 -8.27
C ARG A 114 -5.02 -19.01 -8.84
N LEU A 115 -4.10 -18.07 -9.00
CA LEU A 115 -4.46 -16.73 -9.44
C LEU A 115 -3.33 -16.16 -10.27
N GLN A 116 -3.68 -15.44 -11.34
CA GLN A 116 -2.70 -14.77 -12.18
C GLN A 116 -2.15 -13.55 -11.44
N ASP A 117 -0.85 -13.27 -11.62
CA ASP A 117 -0.20 -12.22 -10.85
C ASP A 117 -0.81 -10.83 -11.09
N VAL A 118 -1.07 -10.47 -12.34
CA VAL A 118 -1.65 -9.16 -12.65
C VAL A 118 -3.00 -9.01 -11.98
N LEU A 119 -3.82 -10.03 -12.05
CA LEU A 119 -5.16 -10.01 -11.47
C LEU A 119 -5.09 -9.97 -9.95
N SER A 120 -4.13 -10.67 -9.36
CA SER A 120 -4.00 -10.71 -7.90
C SER A 120 -3.82 -9.30 -7.32
N VAL A 121 -2.94 -8.52 -7.95
CA VAL A 121 -2.69 -7.15 -7.48
C VAL A 121 -3.90 -6.27 -7.76
N GLU A 122 -4.50 -6.43 -8.93
CA GLU A 122 -5.66 -5.63 -9.29
C GLU A 122 -6.81 -5.81 -8.30
N LEU A 123 -7.07 -7.04 -7.89
CA LEU A 123 -8.14 -7.32 -6.95
C LEU A 123 -7.91 -6.63 -5.60
N LEU A 124 -6.66 -6.58 -5.16
CA LEU A 124 -6.34 -5.91 -3.91
C LEU A 124 -6.55 -4.40 -4.03
N ILE A 125 -6.13 -3.83 -5.16
CA ILE A 125 -6.33 -2.40 -5.38
C ILE A 125 -7.82 -2.08 -5.36
N VAL A 126 -8.63 -2.90 -6.03
CA VAL A 126 -10.08 -2.69 -6.06
C VAL A 126 -10.67 -2.80 -4.67
N LYS A 127 -10.26 -3.82 -3.91
CA LYS A 127 -10.83 -4.05 -2.59
C LYS A 127 -10.60 -2.86 -1.67
N TYR A 128 -9.39 -2.33 -1.65
CA TYR A 128 -9.05 -1.29 -0.69
C TYR A 128 -9.34 0.12 -1.18
N SER A 129 -9.72 0.28 -2.44
CA SER A 129 -10.15 1.57 -2.96
C SER A 129 -11.65 1.68 -3.13
N THR A 130 -12.39 0.64 -2.80
CA THR A 130 -13.85 0.65 -2.89
C THR A 130 -14.40 1.52 -1.77
N GLU A 131 -15.37 2.37 -2.11
CA GLU A 131 -16.00 3.22 -1.12
C GLU A 131 -16.74 2.38 -0.09
N ARG A 132 -16.67 2.84 1.16
CA ARG A 132 -17.38 2.15 2.22
C ARG A 132 -18.87 2.34 2.08
N LYS A 133 -19.60 1.29 2.35
CA LYS A 133 -21.04 1.38 2.45
C LYS A 133 -21.43 1.50 3.92
N ARG A 134 -22.48 2.21 4.14
CA ARG A 134 -22.98 2.41 5.48
C ARG A 134 -24.05 1.42 5.83
#